data_416144bac528ac01e11cf40276d145ef
#
_entry.id   416144bac528ac01e11cf40276d145ef
#
_cell.length_a   1.000
_cell.length_b   1.000
_cell.length_c   1.000
_cell.angle_alpha   90.00
_cell.angle_beta   90.00
_cell.angle_gamma   90.00
#
_symmetry.space_group_name_H-M   'P 1'
#
loop_
_entity.id
_entity.type
_entity.pdbx_description
1 polymer ?
#
loop_
_entity_poly.entity_id
_entity_poly.type
_entity_poly.pdbx_seq_one_letter_code
_entity_poly.pdbx_strand_id
1 'polypeptide(L)'
;MATLRILFTRLRAEEKLLKEAAERLGIPCELQNVSDTVFGGEPFCAADDVVLARCVSHNQNEGVAQMLETQGITVVNSSRVMGLCGNKLTTSAVLAQAGVPQPKFLVAFTPEGALEAVESLGYPAVCKPVSGSWGRLLAKLNDRESAEAVFEHKSMLGAIHNTFYIQEYVDKGSFDVRAFVVDGEPLCAIARTSEHWITNTARGGAASNLPLDDETTAILRAVHAAIGGEFLAVDLFKTGGRWVVNEVNDGGEFRNSIAPTGRDIPGAVVEAAWKRRRG
;
A
#
# COMPACT_ATOMS: atom_id res chain seq x y z
N MET A 1 -12.49 7.49 28.75
CA MET A 1 -13.07 7.78 27.43
C MET A 1 -12.15 7.18 26.38
N ALA A 2 -12.72 6.50 25.40
CA ALA A 2 -11.94 5.98 24.28
C ALA A 2 -11.19 7.10 23.56
N THR A 3 -9.99 6.81 23.08
CA THR A 3 -9.11 7.75 22.39
C THR A 3 -8.61 7.14 21.10
N LEU A 4 -8.59 7.91 20.03
CA LEU A 4 -7.90 7.55 18.79
C LEU A 4 -6.40 7.87 18.96
N ARG A 5 -5.55 6.83 18.90
CA ARG A 5 -4.09 7.00 19.02
C ARG A 5 -3.45 6.85 17.65
N ILE A 6 -2.83 7.92 17.15
CA ILE A 6 -2.10 7.89 15.88
C ILE A 6 -0.63 7.61 16.21
N LEU A 7 -0.18 6.39 15.89
CA LEU A 7 1.23 5.98 16.09
C LEU A 7 2.07 6.35 14.88
N PHE A 8 3.22 6.93 15.11
CA PHE A 8 4.15 7.31 14.06
C PHE A 8 5.61 7.11 14.50
N THR A 9 6.52 6.94 13.54
CA THR A 9 7.98 7.03 13.74
C THR A 9 8.53 8.36 13.23
N ARG A 10 7.81 9.03 12.35
CA ARG A 10 8.11 10.37 11.84
C ARG A 10 6.82 11.12 11.63
N LEU A 11 6.67 12.27 12.25
CA LEU A 11 5.50 13.13 12.09
C LEU A 11 5.53 13.83 10.72
N ARG A 12 4.74 13.31 9.77
CA ARG A 12 4.57 13.85 8.41
C ARG A 12 3.33 14.74 8.34
N ALA A 13 3.05 15.27 7.16
CA ALA A 13 1.84 16.04 6.91
C ALA A 13 0.57 15.19 7.10
N GLU A 14 0.63 13.93 6.72
CA GLU A 14 -0.50 12.99 6.84
C GLU A 14 -0.97 12.82 8.29
N GLU A 15 -0.05 12.60 9.23
CA GLU A 15 -0.38 12.42 10.65
C GLU A 15 -0.95 13.70 11.27
N LYS A 16 -0.46 14.87 10.84
CA LYS A 16 -1.01 16.18 11.25
C LYS A 16 -2.44 16.38 10.74
N LEU A 17 -2.68 16.10 9.46
CA LEU A 17 -4.00 16.19 8.84
C LEU A 17 -5.01 15.23 9.48
N LEU A 18 -4.59 14.02 9.86
CA LEU A 18 -5.44 13.07 10.58
C LEU A 18 -5.80 13.60 11.98
N LYS A 19 -4.84 14.19 12.70
CA LYS A 19 -5.12 14.80 14.00
C LYS A 19 -6.09 15.98 13.88
N GLU A 20 -5.84 16.89 12.95
CA GLU A 20 -6.72 18.03 12.66
C GLU A 20 -8.15 17.56 12.28
N ALA A 21 -8.26 16.48 11.52
CA ALA A 21 -9.54 15.88 11.19
C ALA A 21 -10.24 15.31 12.41
N ALA A 22 -9.53 14.61 13.30
CA ALA A 22 -10.11 14.10 14.55
C ALA A 22 -10.61 15.24 15.46
N GLU A 23 -9.83 16.32 15.60
CA GLU A 23 -10.23 17.50 16.36
C GLU A 23 -11.50 18.15 15.79
N ARG A 24 -11.56 18.31 14.45
CA ARG A 24 -12.74 18.85 13.76
C ARG A 24 -13.99 17.98 13.95
N LEU A 25 -13.82 16.67 14.04
CA LEU A 25 -14.90 15.70 14.27
C LEU A 25 -15.25 15.50 15.74
N GLY A 26 -14.57 16.20 16.66
CA GLY A 26 -14.79 16.06 18.10
C GLY A 26 -14.34 14.69 18.65
N ILE A 27 -13.44 14.00 17.97
CA ILE A 27 -12.89 12.69 18.37
C ILE A 27 -11.65 12.92 19.22
N PRO A 28 -11.59 12.43 20.48
CA PRO A 28 -10.40 12.48 21.30
C PRO A 28 -9.23 11.80 20.57
N CYS A 29 -8.12 12.54 20.35
CA CYS A 29 -7.01 12.05 19.54
C CYS A 29 -5.65 12.42 20.12
N GLU A 30 -4.76 11.45 20.20
CA GLU A 30 -3.37 11.60 20.63
C GLU A 30 -2.39 11.15 19.55
N LEU A 31 -1.32 11.94 19.38
CA LEU A 31 -0.17 11.58 18.54
C LEU A 31 0.90 10.93 19.44
N GLN A 32 1.39 9.75 19.06
CA GLN A 32 2.40 9.06 19.83
C GLN A 32 3.55 8.55 18.95
N ASN A 33 4.77 8.96 19.30
CA ASN A 33 5.97 8.51 18.62
C ASN A 33 6.37 7.12 19.14
N VAL A 34 6.39 6.14 18.25
CA VAL A 34 6.80 4.77 18.57
C VAL A 34 8.25 4.70 19.03
N SER A 35 9.11 5.60 18.53
CA SER A 35 10.52 5.65 18.95
C SER A 35 10.73 6.04 20.41
N ASP A 36 9.75 6.69 21.03
CA ASP A 36 9.78 7.13 22.43
C ASP A 36 9.03 6.15 23.35
N THR A 37 8.59 4.99 22.79
CA THR A 37 7.74 4.04 23.49
C THR A 37 8.44 2.68 23.60
N VAL A 38 8.41 2.10 24.79
CA VAL A 38 8.80 0.70 25.01
C VAL A 38 7.52 -0.11 25.13
N PHE A 39 7.35 -1.08 24.24
CA PHE A 39 6.22 -1.98 24.24
C PHE A 39 6.53 -3.26 24.98
N GLY A 40 5.54 -3.80 25.71
CA GLY A 40 5.64 -5.04 26.49
C GLY A 40 5.33 -4.81 27.95
N GLY A 41 4.93 -5.85 28.66
CA GLY A 41 4.49 -5.78 30.05
C GLY A 41 3.06 -5.27 30.18
N GLU A 42 2.90 -4.03 30.63
CA GLU A 42 1.58 -3.43 30.79
C GLU A 42 0.92 -3.12 29.44
N PRO A 43 -0.44 -3.12 29.37
CA PRO A 43 -1.15 -2.70 28.16
C PRO A 43 -0.76 -1.28 27.74
N PHE A 44 -0.55 -1.09 26.44
CA PHE A 44 -0.13 0.19 25.87
C PHE A 44 -1.17 1.31 26.07
N CYS A 45 -2.45 0.96 25.97
CA CYS A 45 -3.57 1.89 26.11
C CYS A 45 -4.82 1.17 26.61
N ALA A 46 -5.90 1.89 26.78
CA ALA A 46 -7.18 1.31 27.21
C ALA A 46 -7.75 0.37 26.13
N ALA A 47 -8.51 -0.64 26.53
CA ALA A 47 -9.05 -1.66 25.64
C ALA A 47 -10.13 -1.11 24.67
N ASP A 48 -10.73 0.04 24.98
CA ASP A 48 -11.68 0.78 24.15
C ASP A 48 -11.02 1.82 23.23
N ASP A 49 -9.69 2.06 23.38
CA ASP A 49 -8.94 2.89 22.45
C ASP A 49 -8.83 2.23 21.07
N VAL A 50 -8.66 3.06 20.03
CA VAL A 50 -8.34 2.61 18.68
C VAL A 50 -7.00 3.17 18.28
N VAL A 51 -6.16 2.34 17.72
CA VAL A 51 -4.85 2.72 17.22
C VAL A 51 -4.85 2.82 15.71
N LEU A 52 -4.50 3.98 15.17
CA LEU A 52 -4.22 4.18 13.75
C LEU A 52 -2.70 4.11 13.55
N ALA A 53 -2.22 3.00 13.01
CA ALA A 53 -0.79 2.74 12.84
C ALA A 53 -0.26 3.42 11.56
N ARG A 54 0.71 4.33 11.73
CA ARG A 54 1.25 5.19 10.67
C ARG A 54 2.78 5.26 10.66
N CYS A 55 3.46 4.22 11.13
CA CYS A 55 4.92 4.15 11.06
C CYS A 55 5.42 4.16 9.62
N VAL A 56 6.57 4.80 9.38
CA VAL A 56 7.16 4.88 8.03
C VAL A 56 7.69 3.52 7.56
N SER A 57 8.33 2.77 8.45
CA SER A 57 8.79 1.41 8.16
C SER A 57 7.62 0.44 8.23
N HIS A 58 7.38 -0.29 7.14
CA HIS A 58 6.33 -1.31 7.09
C HIS A 58 6.51 -2.36 8.20
N ASN A 59 7.73 -2.90 8.35
CA ASN A 59 8.01 -3.92 9.38
C ASN A 59 7.76 -3.42 10.81
N GLN A 60 8.09 -2.14 11.09
CA GLN A 60 7.80 -1.55 12.39
C GLN A 60 6.29 -1.37 12.58
N ASN A 61 5.59 -0.91 11.54
CA ASN A 61 4.15 -0.70 11.56
C ASN A 61 3.40 -2.00 11.82
N GLU A 62 3.72 -3.04 11.07
CA GLU A 62 3.14 -4.38 11.23
C GLU A 62 3.49 -5.00 12.59
N GLY A 63 4.77 -4.94 13.02
CA GLY A 63 5.20 -5.49 14.30
C GLY A 63 4.52 -4.84 15.50
N VAL A 64 4.36 -3.51 15.49
CA VAL A 64 3.61 -2.80 16.53
C VAL A 64 2.13 -3.19 16.51
N ALA A 65 1.52 -3.29 15.31
CA ALA A 65 0.13 -3.72 15.17
C ALA A 65 -0.08 -5.12 15.74
N GLN A 66 0.78 -6.09 15.39
CA GLN A 66 0.74 -7.46 15.92
C GLN A 66 0.80 -7.49 17.45
N MET A 67 1.76 -6.74 18.03
CA MET A 67 1.88 -6.65 19.49
C MET A 67 0.62 -6.10 20.16
N LEU A 68 0.07 -5.00 19.64
CA LEU A 68 -1.11 -4.36 20.22
C LEU A 68 -2.35 -5.25 20.09
N GLU A 69 -2.51 -5.94 18.97
CA GLU A 69 -3.60 -6.90 18.76
C GLU A 69 -3.54 -8.08 19.74
N THR A 70 -2.33 -8.56 20.12
CA THR A 70 -2.20 -9.60 21.19
C THR A 70 -2.64 -9.10 22.56
N GLN A 71 -2.62 -7.80 22.80
CA GLN A 71 -3.15 -7.16 23.99
C GLN A 71 -4.67 -6.87 23.89
N GLY A 72 -5.29 -7.26 22.78
CA GLY A 72 -6.72 -7.02 22.54
C GLY A 72 -7.05 -5.60 22.09
N ILE A 73 -6.07 -4.78 21.73
CA ILE A 73 -6.24 -3.42 21.24
C ILE A 73 -6.63 -3.45 19.76
N THR A 74 -7.60 -2.63 19.39
CA THR A 74 -8.01 -2.48 17.99
C THR A 74 -7.02 -1.62 17.22
N VAL A 75 -6.44 -2.17 16.15
CA VAL A 75 -5.50 -1.45 15.28
C VAL A 75 -6.06 -1.33 13.87
N VAL A 76 -5.91 -0.17 13.27
CA VAL A 76 -6.32 0.18 11.90
C VAL A 76 -5.07 0.61 11.08
N ASN A 77 -4.78 0.00 9.95
CA ASN A 77 -5.33 -1.30 9.54
C ASN A 77 -4.81 -2.42 10.45
N SER A 78 -5.47 -3.58 10.43
CA SER A 78 -4.98 -4.74 11.18
C SER A 78 -3.63 -5.23 10.66
N SER A 79 -2.86 -5.91 11.52
CA SER A 79 -1.58 -6.52 11.13
C SER A 79 -1.74 -7.50 9.95
N ARG A 80 -2.87 -8.21 9.87
CA ARG A 80 -3.21 -9.07 8.74
C ARG A 80 -3.27 -8.28 7.41
N VAL A 81 -3.94 -7.15 7.40
CA VAL A 81 -4.05 -6.28 6.21
C VAL A 81 -2.69 -5.70 5.85
N MET A 82 -1.92 -5.26 6.85
CA MET A 82 -0.54 -4.79 6.66
C MET A 82 0.34 -5.86 6.03
N GLY A 83 0.35 -7.08 6.57
CA GLY A 83 1.11 -8.20 6.02
C GLY A 83 0.73 -8.56 4.59
N LEU A 84 -0.57 -8.52 4.25
CA LEU A 84 -1.03 -8.71 2.88
C LEU A 84 -0.52 -7.62 1.94
N CYS A 85 -0.70 -6.35 2.29
CA CYS A 85 -0.31 -5.22 1.44
C CYS A 85 1.23 -5.04 1.36
N GLY A 86 1.95 -5.36 2.42
CA GLY A 86 3.41 -5.22 2.50
C GLY A 86 4.21 -6.23 1.67
N ASN A 87 3.55 -7.27 1.18
CA ASN A 87 4.17 -8.35 0.42
C ASN A 87 3.50 -8.54 -0.94
N LYS A 88 4.16 -8.13 -2.03
CA LYS A 88 3.63 -8.18 -3.40
C LYS A 88 3.24 -9.58 -3.86
N LEU A 89 3.94 -10.62 -3.36
CA LEU A 89 3.61 -12.00 -3.67
C LEU A 89 2.23 -12.36 -3.10
N THR A 90 2.01 -12.11 -1.81
CA THR A 90 0.74 -12.42 -1.15
C THR A 90 -0.40 -11.56 -1.67
N THR A 91 -0.18 -10.27 -1.86
CA THR A 91 -1.18 -9.36 -2.46
C THR A 91 -1.61 -9.88 -3.83
N SER A 92 -0.66 -10.16 -4.72
CA SER A 92 -0.98 -10.60 -6.08
C SER A 92 -1.66 -11.96 -6.10
N ALA A 93 -1.27 -12.89 -5.22
CA ALA A 93 -1.92 -14.21 -5.13
C ALA A 93 -3.38 -14.08 -4.67
N VAL A 94 -3.65 -13.26 -3.65
CA VAL A 94 -5.00 -13.01 -3.13
C VAL A 94 -5.88 -12.33 -4.18
N LEU A 95 -5.35 -11.32 -4.88
CA LEU A 95 -6.07 -10.63 -5.96
C LEU A 95 -6.35 -11.57 -7.14
N ALA A 96 -5.40 -12.44 -7.51
CA ALA A 96 -5.60 -13.44 -8.55
C ALA A 96 -6.72 -14.42 -8.20
N GLN A 97 -6.73 -14.93 -6.95
CA GLN A 97 -7.77 -15.83 -6.45
C GLN A 97 -9.16 -15.16 -6.47
N ALA A 98 -9.21 -13.86 -6.20
CA ALA A 98 -10.45 -13.06 -6.24
C ALA A 98 -10.86 -12.63 -7.67
N GLY A 99 -10.08 -12.97 -8.71
CA GLY A 99 -10.35 -12.58 -10.09
C GLY A 99 -10.17 -11.08 -10.36
N VAL A 100 -9.44 -10.37 -9.50
CA VAL A 100 -9.14 -8.94 -9.69
C VAL A 100 -8.16 -8.77 -10.85
N PRO A 101 -8.44 -7.91 -11.83
CA PRO A 101 -7.53 -7.67 -12.95
C PRO A 101 -6.20 -7.10 -12.46
N GLN A 102 -5.10 -7.75 -12.84
CA GLN A 102 -3.74 -7.31 -12.53
C GLN A 102 -2.79 -7.74 -13.65
N PRO A 103 -1.59 -7.14 -13.79
CA PRO A 103 -0.60 -7.62 -14.72
C PRO A 103 -0.19 -9.05 -14.39
N LYS A 104 0.15 -9.84 -15.42
CA LYS A 104 0.66 -11.20 -15.22
C LYS A 104 1.94 -11.15 -14.38
N PHE A 105 2.07 -12.10 -13.46
CA PHE A 105 3.26 -12.22 -12.63
C PHE A 105 3.66 -13.67 -12.44
N LEU A 106 4.94 -13.89 -12.22
CA LEU A 106 5.52 -15.17 -11.83
C LEU A 106 6.48 -14.94 -10.66
N VAL A 107 6.68 -15.98 -9.87
CA VAL A 107 7.58 -15.94 -8.71
C VAL A 107 8.53 -17.12 -8.79
N ALA A 108 9.81 -16.85 -8.57
CA ALA A 108 10.86 -17.86 -8.49
C ALA A 108 11.73 -17.64 -7.24
N PHE A 109 12.40 -18.69 -6.80
CA PHE A 109 13.24 -18.68 -5.60
C PHE A 109 14.72 -18.96 -5.91
N THR A 110 15.05 -19.12 -7.20
CA THR A 110 16.41 -19.24 -7.71
C THR A 110 16.60 -18.34 -8.93
N PRO A 111 17.83 -17.91 -9.24
CA PRO A 111 18.12 -17.13 -10.45
C PRO A 111 17.72 -17.87 -11.74
N GLU A 112 17.94 -19.18 -11.80
CA GLU A 112 17.61 -20.01 -12.95
C GLU A 112 16.10 -20.07 -13.17
N GLY A 113 15.31 -20.32 -12.09
CA GLY A 113 13.86 -20.28 -12.16
C GLY A 113 13.32 -18.89 -12.48
N ALA A 114 14.03 -17.83 -12.08
CA ALA A 114 13.66 -16.46 -12.45
C ALA A 114 13.89 -16.17 -13.94
N LEU A 115 14.95 -16.73 -14.53
CA LEU A 115 15.18 -16.67 -15.98
C LEU A 115 14.08 -17.40 -16.75
N GLU A 116 13.73 -18.62 -16.35
CA GLU A 116 12.62 -19.36 -16.97
C GLU A 116 11.29 -18.57 -16.86
N ALA A 117 11.05 -17.96 -15.71
CA ALA A 117 9.84 -17.17 -15.49
C ALA A 117 9.77 -15.93 -16.40
N VAL A 118 10.86 -15.16 -16.54
CA VAL A 118 10.86 -13.97 -17.39
C VAL A 118 10.76 -14.34 -18.87
N GLU A 119 11.38 -15.44 -19.30
CA GLU A 119 11.25 -15.94 -20.67
C GLU A 119 9.83 -16.39 -21.00
N SER A 120 9.15 -16.99 -20.03
CA SER A 120 7.73 -17.36 -20.16
C SER A 120 6.80 -16.13 -20.23
N LEU A 121 7.07 -15.05 -19.47
CA LEU A 121 6.31 -13.81 -19.50
C LEU A 121 6.59 -12.99 -20.77
N GLY A 122 7.82 -13.06 -21.28
CA GLY A 122 8.34 -12.26 -22.37
C GLY A 122 8.95 -10.93 -21.90
N TYR A 123 9.71 -10.31 -22.81
CA TYR A 123 10.38 -9.02 -22.58
C TYR A 123 9.60 -7.89 -23.26
N PRO A 124 9.61 -6.66 -22.69
CA PRO A 124 10.19 -6.34 -21.40
C PRO A 124 9.33 -6.83 -20.22
N ALA A 125 9.99 -7.12 -19.09
CA ALA A 125 9.36 -7.44 -17.82
C ALA A 125 9.90 -6.56 -16.69
N VAL A 126 9.33 -6.65 -15.50
CA VAL A 126 9.78 -5.88 -14.32
C VAL A 126 10.05 -6.83 -13.17
N CYS A 127 11.29 -6.83 -12.67
CA CYS A 127 11.63 -7.45 -11.39
C CYS A 127 11.39 -6.45 -10.26
N LYS A 128 10.59 -6.86 -9.26
CA LYS A 128 10.26 -6.03 -8.09
C LYS A 128 10.75 -6.70 -6.81
N PRO A 129 11.16 -5.94 -5.78
CA PRO A 129 11.32 -6.51 -4.46
C PRO A 129 9.94 -6.96 -3.95
N VAL A 130 9.89 -8.09 -3.25
CA VAL A 130 8.65 -8.60 -2.66
C VAL A 130 8.08 -7.61 -1.64
N SER A 131 8.94 -7.11 -0.75
CA SER A 131 8.62 -6.05 0.19
C SER A 131 9.42 -4.79 -0.16
N GLY A 132 8.79 -3.64 -0.06
CA GLY A 132 9.41 -2.36 -0.37
C GLY A 132 8.43 -1.40 -1.03
N SER A 133 8.72 -0.10 -0.91
CA SER A 133 7.86 0.99 -1.36
C SER A 133 8.65 2.04 -2.16
N TRP A 134 7.92 3.00 -2.73
CA TRP A 134 8.44 4.17 -3.45
C TRP A 134 9.23 3.86 -4.72
N GLY A 135 8.95 2.71 -5.37
CA GLY A 135 9.62 2.36 -6.63
C GLY A 135 11.12 2.14 -6.49
N ARG A 136 11.59 1.77 -5.30
CA ARG A 136 12.99 1.42 -5.06
C ARG A 136 13.24 -0.04 -5.45
N LEU A 137 14.46 -0.32 -5.94
CA LEU A 137 14.91 -1.65 -6.34
C LEU A 137 14.03 -2.31 -7.43
N LEU A 138 13.31 -1.51 -8.23
CA LEU A 138 12.65 -1.98 -9.44
C LEU A 138 13.68 -2.06 -10.57
N ALA A 139 13.68 -3.17 -11.31
CA ALA A 139 14.49 -3.33 -12.50
C ALA A 139 13.60 -3.67 -13.70
N LYS A 140 13.71 -2.89 -14.79
CA LYS A 140 13.12 -3.24 -16.07
C LYS A 140 14.09 -4.17 -16.81
N LEU A 141 13.61 -5.34 -17.15
CA LEU A 141 14.35 -6.39 -17.84
C LEU A 141 13.97 -6.29 -19.31
N ASN A 142 14.89 -5.80 -20.14
CA ASN A 142 14.59 -5.57 -21.56
C ASN A 142 14.91 -6.81 -22.43
N ASP A 143 15.80 -7.66 -21.96
CA ASP A 143 16.32 -8.82 -22.62
C ASP A 143 16.90 -9.83 -21.60
N ARG A 144 17.37 -10.98 -22.11
CA ARG A 144 17.95 -12.04 -21.29
C ARG A 144 19.22 -11.57 -20.54
N GLU A 145 20.09 -10.82 -21.19
CA GLU A 145 21.36 -10.37 -20.61
C GLU A 145 21.11 -9.46 -19.40
N SER A 146 20.20 -8.51 -19.55
CA SER A 146 19.78 -7.63 -18.42
C SER A 146 19.12 -8.41 -17.29
N ALA A 147 18.35 -9.46 -17.59
CA ALA A 147 17.71 -10.31 -16.60
C ALA A 147 18.75 -11.13 -15.81
N GLU A 148 19.70 -11.78 -16.49
CA GLU A 148 20.79 -12.53 -15.88
C GLU A 148 21.59 -11.65 -14.91
N ALA A 149 22.02 -10.47 -15.35
CA ALA A 149 22.76 -9.53 -14.52
C ALA A 149 21.99 -9.09 -13.26
N VAL A 150 20.68 -8.80 -13.40
CA VAL A 150 19.85 -8.39 -12.26
C VAL A 150 19.63 -9.54 -11.28
N PHE A 151 19.39 -10.75 -11.76
CA PHE A 151 19.13 -11.90 -10.90
C PHE A 151 20.39 -12.38 -10.18
N GLU A 152 21.55 -12.39 -10.86
CA GLU A 152 22.84 -12.65 -10.24
C GLU A 152 23.14 -11.63 -9.13
N HIS A 153 23.06 -10.33 -9.46
CA HIS A 153 23.27 -9.27 -8.46
C HIS A 153 22.35 -9.42 -7.26
N LYS A 154 21.06 -9.70 -7.50
CA LYS A 154 20.07 -9.86 -6.44
C LYS A 154 20.36 -11.06 -5.54
N SER A 155 20.84 -12.17 -6.09
CA SER A 155 21.21 -13.38 -5.34
C SER A 155 22.39 -13.14 -4.38
N MET A 156 23.29 -12.23 -4.73
CA MET A 156 24.45 -11.86 -3.90
C MET A 156 24.11 -10.96 -2.72
N LEU A 157 22.91 -10.35 -2.68
CA LEU A 157 22.46 -9.50 -1.58
C LEU A 157 21.98 -10.27 -0.34
N GLY A 158 22.04 -11.60 -0.36
CA GLY A 158 21.66 -12.47 0.76
C GLY A 158 20.25 -13.08 0.61
N ALA A 159 19.96 -14.06 1.45
CA ALA A 159 18.81 -14.95 1.32
C ALA A 159 17.44 -14.21 1.27
N ILE A 160 17.30 -13.11 1.97
CA ILE A 160 16.06 -12.31 1.97
C ILE A 160 15.71 -11.74 0.58
N HIS A 161 16.72 -11.62 -0.30
CA HIS A 161 16.56 -11.12 -1.66
C HIS A 161 16.35 -12.22 -2.71
N ASN A 162 16.43 -13.51 -2.32
CA ASN A 162 16.29 -14.65 -3.24
C ASN A 162 14.84 -15.02 -3.57
N THR A 163 13.92 -14.10 -3.36
CA THR A 163 12.56 -14.20 -3.90
C THR A 163 12.44 -13.24 -5.08
N PHE A 164 12.25 -13.81 -6.26
CA PHE A 164 12.17 -13.07 -7.53
C PHE A 164 10.69 -12.93 -7.92
N TYR A 165 10.12 -11.75 -7.68
CA TYR A 165 8.79 -11.39 -8.17
C TYR A 165 8.95 -10.69 -9.51
N ILE A 166 8.46 -11.33 -10.57
CA ILE A 166 8.60 -10.88 -11.95
C ILE A 166 7.21 -10.61 -12.50
N GLN A 167 7.00 -9.42 -13.05
CA GLN A 167 5.72 -8.99 -13.58
C GLN A 167 5.90 -8.53 -15.03
N GLU A 168 4.90 -8.79 -15.88
CA GLU A 168 4.90 -8.23 -17.24
C GLU A 168 5.01 -6.71 -17.19
N TYR A 169 5.75 -6.14 -18.12
CA TYR A 169 5.81 -4.68 -18.25
C TYR A 169 4.53 -4.17 -18.88
N VAL A 170 3.84 -3.31 -18.16
CA VAL A 170 2.65 -2.63 -18.68
C VAL A 170 3.06 -1.27 -19.21
N ASP A 171 2.86 -1.06 -20.52
CA ASP A 171 2.94 0.28 -21.09
C ASP A 171 1.69 1.06 -20.70
N LYS A 172 1.81 1.79 -19.63
CA LYS A 172 0.73 2.62 -19.06
C LYS A 172 0.72 4.06 -19.61
N GLY A 173 1.59 4.36 -20.59
CA GLY A 173 1.81 5.72 -21.06
C GLY A 173 2.46 6.60 -19.98
N SER A 174 2.03 7.86 -19.91
CA SER A 174 2.62 8.89 -19.05
C SER A 174 1.99 9.00 -17.65
N PHE A 175 0.99 8.17 -17.31
CA PHE A 175 0.30 8.30 -16.03
C PHE A 175 -0.01 6.94 -15.38
N ASP A 176 -0.23 6.98 -14.09
CA ASP A 176 -0.91 5.95 -13.31
C ASP A 176 -1.98 6.58 -12.41
N VAL A 177 -2.76 5.74 -11.76
CA VAL A 177 -3.85 6.18 -10.90
C VAL A 177 -3.60 5.72 -9.48
N ARG A 178 -3.81 6.61 -8.51
CA ARG A 178 -3.94 6.26 -7.10
C ARG A 178 -5.37 6.50 -6.67
N ALA A 179 -6.07 5.43 -6.32
CA ALA A 179 -7.42 5.46 -5.78
C ALA A 179 -7.42 5.16 -4.29
N PHE A 180 -8.36 5.75 -3.55
CA PHE A 180 -8.51 5.54 -2.13
C PHE A 180 -9.84 4.83 -1.86
N VAL A 181 -9.76 3.79 -1.03
CA VAL A 181 -10.91 3.05 -0.51
C VAL A 181 -10.93 3.21 0.99
N VAL A 182 -12.06 3.64 1.54
CA VAL A 182 -12.25 3.85 2.97
C VAL A 182 -13.52 3.12 3.42
N ASP A 183 -13.40 2.30 4.45
CA ASP A 183 -14.50 1.49 5.00
C ASP A 183 -15.25 0.68 3.91
N GLY A 184 -14.49 0.19 2.92
CA GLY A 184 -14.99 -0.62 1.79
C GLY A 184 -15.50 0.18 0.59
N GLU A 185 -15.65 1.50 0.72
CA GLU A 185 -16.19 2.32 -0.35
C GLU A 185 -15.09 3.12 -1.08
N PRO A 186 -15.07 3.10 -2.41
CA PRO A 186 -14.20 3.95 -3.22
C PRO A 186 -14.51 5.42 -2.98
N LEU A 187 -13.53 6.17 -2.45
CA LEU A 187 -13.72 7.58 -2.05
C LEU A 187 -13.38 8.56 -3.16
N CYS A 188 -12.20 8.41 -3.76
CA CYS A 188 -11.70 9.27 -4.84
C CYS A 188 -10.46 8.67 -5.48
N ALA A 189 -10.04 9.24 -6.62
CA ALA A 189 -8.80 8.89 -7.28
C ALA A 189 -8.12 10.12 -7.89
N ILE A 190 -6.80 10.01 -8.04
CA ILE A 190 -5.96 10.96 -8.79
C ILE A 190 -5.21 10.25 -9.90
N ALA A 191 -5.05 10.90 -11.03
CA ALA A 191 -4.04 10.57 -12.02
C ALA A 191 -2.71 11.22 -11.63
N ARG A 192 -1.63 10.44 -11.64
CA ARG A 192 -0.26 10.91 -11.40
C ARG A 192 0.51 10.85 -12.72
N THR A 193 0.95 11.98 -13.23
CA THR A 193 1.68 12.07 -14.50
C THR A 193 3.16 12.28 -14.29
N SER A 194 4.01 11.62 -15.08
CA SER A 194 5.46 11.77 -15.06
C SER A 194 6.03 11.37 -16.43
N GLU A 195 7.13 12.00 -16.82
CA GLU A 195 7.90 11.59 -18.01
C GLU A 195 8.65 10.27 -17.79
N HIS A 196 8.88 9.88 -16.53
CA HIS A 196 9.55 8.64 -16.18
C HIS A 196 8.53 7.49 -16.09
N TRP A 197 8.92 6.29 -16.48
CA TRP A 197 8.04 5.09 -16.41
C TRP A 197 7.59 4.74 -14.97
N ILE A 198 8.36 5.17 -13.95
CA ILE A 198 7.94 5.15 -12.55
C ILE A 198 7.29 6.49 -12.23
N THR A 199 5.96 6.52 -12.14
CA THR A 199 5.15 7.70 -11.85
C THR A 199 4.94 7.85 -10.35
N ASN A 200 5.93 8.36 -9.63
CA ASN A 200 5.77 8.61 -8.19
C ASN A 200 5.75 10.12 -7.94
N THR A 201 4.73 10.63 -7.21
CA THR A 201 4.63 12.06 -6.85
C THR A 201 5.85 12.55 -6.06
N ALA A 202 6.53 11.68 -5.32
CA ALA A 202 7.81 11.99 -4.67
C ALA A 202 8.93 12.36 -5.66
N ARG A 203 8.76 12.06 -6.96
CA ARG A 203 9.69 12.41 -8.05
C ARG A 203 9.21 13.57 -8.92
N GLY A 204 8.27 14.40 -8.42
CA GLY A 204 7.79 15.58 -9.11
C GLY A 204 6.62 15.34 -10.07
N GLY A 205 5.96 14.20 -10.00
CA GLY A 205 4.75 13.94 -10.79
C GLY A 205 3.60 14.88 -10.43
N ALA A 206 2.88 15.40 -11.43
CA ALA A 206 1.67 16.18 -11.22
C ALA A 206 0.49 15.27 -10.86
N ALA A 207 -0.38 15.75 -9.96
CA ALA A 207 -1.60 15.07 -9.57
C ALA A 207 -2.83 15.83 -10.06
N SER A 208 -3.77 15.15 -10.70
CA SER A 208 -5.05 15.69 -11.12
C SER A 208 -6.20 14.78 -10.70
N ASN A 209 -7.39 15.35 -10.50
CA ASN A 209 -8.57 14.54 -10.19
C ASN A 209 -8.90 13.57 -11.31
N LEU A 210 -9.17 12.31 -10.96
CA LEU A 210 -9.71 11.30 -11.85
C LEU A 210 -11.08 10.85 -11.31
N PRO A 211 -12.19 11.19 -11.98
CA PRO A 211 -13.48 10.65 -11.60
C PRO A 211 -13.50 9.12 -11.68
N LEU A 212 -14.03 8.48 -10.65
CA LEU A 212 -14.21 7.03 -10.64
C LEU A 212 -15.39 6.67 -11.56
N ASP A 213 -15.13 5.78 -12.53
CA ASP A 213 -16.15 5.16 -13.35
C ASP A 213 -16.65 3.84 -12.72
N ASP A 214 -17.63 3.21 -13.35
CA ASP A 214 -18.22 1.97 -12.84
C ASP A 214 -17.19 0.82 -12.83
N GLU A 215 -16.29 0.76 -13.83
CA GLU A 215 -15.24 -0.26 -13.91
C GLU A 215 -14.25 -0.13 -12.76
N THR A 216 -13.69 1.06 -12.56
CA THR A 216 -12.75 1.32 -11.45
C THR A 216 -13.41 1.11 -10.10
N THR A 217 -14.66 1.54 -9.93
CA THR A 217 -15.44 1.34 -8.70
C THR A 217 -15.62 -0.14 -8.39
N ALA A 218 -15.98 -0.95 -9.38
CA ALA A 218 -16.13 -2.40 -9.23
C ALA A 218 -14.80 -3.08 -8.85
N ILE A 219 -13.70 -2.70 -9.51
CA ILE A 219 -12.36 -3.22 -9.20
C ILE A 219 -11.97 -2.87 -7.76
N LEU A 220 -12.16 -1.63 -7.34
CA LEU A 220 -11.78 -1.18 -5.99
C LEU A 220 -12.57 -1.90 -4.89
N ARG A 221 -13.87 -2.14 -5.10
CA ARG A 221 -14.68 -2.96 -4.20
C ARG A 221 -14.22 -4.42 -4.16
N ALA A 222 -13.86 -4.98 -5.31
CA ALA A 222 -13.31 -6.34 -5.35
C ALA A 222 -11.96 -6.44 -4.65
N VAL A 223 -11.08 -5.44 -4.77
CA VAL A 223 -9.82 -5.34 -4.01
C VAL A 223 -10.11 -5.32 -2.52
N HIS A 224 -11.04 -4.48 -2.06
CA HIS A 224 -11.39 -4.43 -0.65
C HIS A 224 -12.00 -5.74 -0.16
N ALA A 225 -12.87 -6.38 -0.92
CA ALA A 225 -13.44 -7.68 -0.56
C ALA A 225 -12.36 -8.77 -0.39
N ALA A 226 -11.29 -8.72 -1.18
CA ALA A 226 -10.17 -9.68 -1.12
C ALA A 226 -9.19 -9.39 0.02
N ILE A 227 -8.85 -8.13 0.24
CA ILE A 227 -7.80 -7.69 1.19
C ILE A 227 -8.40 -7.36 2.57
N GLY A 228 -9.52 -6.67 2.60
CA GLY A 228 -10.08 -6.03 3.79
C GLY A 228 -9.42 -4.69 4.09
N GLY A 229 -9.63 -4.21 5.30
CA GLY A 229 -9.02 -2.98 5.82
C GLY A 229 -9.91 -1.75 5.72
N GLU A 230 -9.69 -0.80 6.61
CA GLU A 230 -10.47 0.42 6.72
C GLU A 230 -9.95 1.53 5.79
N PHE A 231 -8.67 1.47 5.43
CA PHE A 231 -8.05 2.45 4.53
C PHE A 231 -7.05 1.78 3.59
N LEU A 232 -7.34 1.79 2.29
CA LEU A 232 -6.46 1.29 1.25
C LEU A 232 -6.17 2.39 0.23
N ALA A 233 -4.93 2.43 -0.25
CA ALA A 233 -4.53 3.16 -1.45
C ALA A 233 -4.16 2.15 -2.54
N VAL A 234 -4.93 2.16 -3.63
CA VAL A 234 -4.81 1.21 -4.74
C VAL A 234 -4.20 1.92 -5.95
N ASP A 235 -3.08 1.42 -6.41
CA ASP A 235 -2.44 1.93 -7.62
C ASP A 235 -2.90 1.12 -8.84
N LEU A 236 -3.42 1.81 -9.86
CA LEU A 236 -3.99 1.23 -11.06
C LEU A 236 -3.23 1.67 -12.31
N PHE A 237 -3.10 0.77 -13.27
CA PHE A 237 -2.66 1.07 -14.62
C PHE A 237 -3.82 0.92 -15.60
N LYS A 238 -3.77 1.68 -16.71
CA LYS A 238 -4.68 1.49 -17.83
C LYS A 238 -3.91 0.88 -19.00
N THR A 239 -4.32 -0.27 -19.48
CA THR A 239 -3.69 -0.97 -20.59
C THR A 239 -4.74 -1.64 -21.48
N GLY A 240 -4.62 -1.49 -22.81
CA GLY A 240 -5.61 -2.03 -23.76
C GLY A 240 -7.03 -1.56 -23.49
N GLY A 241 -7.20 -0.35 -22.95
CA GLY A 241 -8.50 0.22 -22.60
C GLY A 241 -9.09 -0.26 -21.26
N ARG A 242 -8.45 -1.20 -20.54
CA ARG A 242 -8.92 -1.79 -19.28
C ARG A 242 -8.03 -1.38 -18.12
N TRP A 243 -8.61 -1.34 -16.93
CA TRP A 243 -7.91 -1.08 -15.69
C TRP A 243 -7.33 -2.37 -15.07
N VAL A 244 -6.11 -2.30 -14.56
CA VAL A 244 -5.45 -3.39 -13.82
C VAL A 244 -4.84 -2.85 -12.53
N VAL A 245 -4.92 -3.63 -11.46
CA VAL A 245 -4.33 -3.28 -10.15
C VAL A 245 -2.84 -3.57 -10.19
N ASN A 246 -2.02 -2.57 -9.93
CA ASN A 246 -0.58 -2.70 -9.85
C ASN A 246 -0.06 -2.94 -8.43
N GLU A 247 -0.66 -2.29 -7.44
CA GLU A 247 -0.25 -2.35 -6.04
C GLU A 247 -1.39 -1.93 -5.11
N VAL A 248 -1.45 -2.53 -3.93
CA VAL A 248 -2.36 -2.14 -2.85
C VAL A 248 -1.53 -1.78 -1.62
N ASN A 249 -1.80 -0.61 -1.03
CA ASN A 249 -1.10 -0.10 0.14
C ASN A 249 -2.08 0.09 1.31
N ASP A 250 -1.70 -0.36 2.48
CA ASP A 250 -2.48 -0.30 3.74
C ASP A 250 -2.44 1.05 4.45
N GLY A 251 -1.73 2.02 3.90
CA GLY A 251 -1.54 3.30 4.57
C GLY A 251 -0.92 4.37 3.67
N GLY A 252 -1.36 4.45 2.43
CA GLY A 252 -0.81 5.33 1.40
C GLY A 252 -0.76 6.81 1.81
N GLU A 253 0.18 7.55 1.21
CA GLU A 253 0.24 9.01 1.31
C GLU A 253 -0.93 9.61 0.51
N PHE A 254 -1.65 10.55 1.13
CA PHE A 254 -2.86 11.14 0.55
C PHE A 254 -2.86 12.67 0.45
N ARG A 255 -1.90 13.36 1.06
CA ARG A 255 -1.89 14.84 1.10
C ARG A 255 -2.00 15.49 -0.28
N ASN A 256 -1.30 14.93 -1.28
CA ASN A 256 -1.30 15.44 -2.65
C ASN A 256 -2.61 15.13 -3.41
N SER A 257 -3.52 14.37 -2.80
CA SER A 257 -4.80 13.98 -3.40
C SER A 257 -5.97 14.83 -2.91
N ILE A 258 -5.81 15.54 -1.78
CA ILE A 258 -6.88 16.32 -1.17
C ILE A 258 -7.28 17.48 -2.08
N ALA A 259 -6.34 18.34 -2.44
CA ALA A 259 -6.62 19.52 -3.24
C ALA A 259 -7.19 19.19 -4.64
N PRO A 260 -6.59 18.24 -5.41
CA PRO A 260 -7.15 17.89 -6.73
C PRO A 260 -8.55 17.29 -6.66
N THR A 261 -8.87 16.49 -5.64
CA THR A 261 -10.16 15.78 -5.55
C THR A 261 -11.23 16.55 -4.79
N GLY A 262 -10.82 17.53 -3.96
CA GLY A 262 -11.71 18.21 -3.02
C GLY A 262 -12.32 17.30 -1.95
N ARG A 263 -11.78 16.09 -1.75
CA ARG A 263 -12.30 15.10 -0.78
C ARG A 263 -11.58 15.21 0.55
N ASP A 264 -12.35 15.10 1.63
CA ASP A 264 -11.85 15.02 3.00
C ASP A 264 -11.37 13.59 3.31
N ILE A 265 -10.23 13.22 2.71
CA ILE A 265 -9.62 11.89 2.91
C ILE A 265 -9.27 11.67 4.39
N PRO A 266 -8.59 12.61 5.10
CA PRO A 266 -8.26 12.41 6.50
C PRO A 266 -9.49 12.26 7.40
N GLY A 267 -10.57 13.02 7.15
CA GLY A 267 -11.84 12.87 7.89
C GLY A 267 -12.44 11.48 7.71
N ALA A 268 -12.53 11.01 6.47
CA ALA A 268 -13.06 9.68 6.18
C ALA A 268 -12.24 8.56 6.86
N VAL A 269 -10.90 8.65 6.84
CA VAL A 269 -10.01 7.68 7.50
C VAL A 269 -10.21 7.69 9.02
N VAL A 270 -10.29 8.87 9.63
CA VAL A 270 -10.52 9.01 11.08
C VAL A 270 -11.87 8.44 11.49
N GLU A 271 -12.94 8.74 10.74
CA GLU A 271 -14.27 8.19 11.01
C GLU A 271 -14.29 6.65 10.87
N ALA A 272 -13.67 6.11 9.83
CA ALA A 272 -13.58 4.67 9.62
C ALA A 272 -12.83 3.98 10.77
N ALA A 273 -11.69 4.54 11.19
CA ALA A 273 -10.96 4.04 12.36
C ALA A 273 -11.80 4.13 13.64
N TRP A 274 -12.43 5.28 13.89
CA TRP A 274 -13.20 5.51 15.10
C TRP A 274 -14.43 4.59 15.24
N LYS A 275 -15.03 4.19 14.12
CA LYS A 275 -16.11 3.19 14.12
C LYS A 275 -15.69 1.81 14.67
N ARG A 276 -14.39 1.49 14.64
CA ARG A 276 -13.85 0.19 15.11
C ARG A 276 -13.60 0.13 16.61
N ARG A 277 -13.79 1.25 17.36
CA ARG A 277 -13.66 1.22 18.81
C ARG A 277 -14.65 0.22 19.42
N ARG A 278 -14.20 -0.43 20.47
CA ARG A 278 -15.06 -1.29 21.26
C ARG A 278 -16.00 -0.40 22.10
N GLY A 279 -17.28 -0.63 21.94
CA GLY A 279 -18.31 0.09 22.68
C GLY A 279 -18.51 -0.45 24.09
#